data_08dbece9bf2545acdc4c942892654970
#
_entry.id   08dbece9bf2545acdc4c942892654970
#
_cell.length_a   1.000
_cell.length_b   1.000
_cell.length_c   1.000
_cell.angle_alpha   90.00
_cell.angle_beta   90.00
_cell.angle_gamma   90.00
#
_symmetry.space_group_name_H-M   'P 1'
#
loop_
_entity.id
_entity.type
_entity.pdbx_description
1 polymer ?
#
loop_
_entity_poly.entity_id
_entity_poly.type
_entity_poly.pdbx_seq_one_letter_code
_entity_poly.pdbx_strand_id
1 'polypeptide(L)'
;RNHYIIKDASMWEDYMSLVSYFGKDMRNAHYVCPKNLKTAHDKLLKIKQVREAKLRQERDRAQSISKREKLMKDIAGFYERMEKFFGLRIEEEDIIIRPLESVTQFYQEGKVMHHCVYQNGYYRRPECLILSAKDTAGKRLETIEVNLNTLDIVQSRSFCNGVSEYHDQIVKLVKKNINLIRRKMIA
;
A
#
# COMPACT_ATOMS: atom_id res chain seq x y z
N ARG A 1 5.12 36.81 -46.19
CA ARG A 1 5.16 38.19 -45.69
C ARG A 1 6.43 38.54 -44.91
N ASN A 2 7.02 37.59 -44.16
CA ASN A 2 8.14 37.90 -43.25
C ASN A 2 9.50 37.40 -43.75
N HIS A 3 9.59 36.80 -44.97
CA HIS A 3 10.80 36.22 -45.56
C HIS A 3 11.66 35.38 -44.59
N TYR A 4 10.99 34.72 -43.60
CA TYR A 4 11.68 33.90 -42.62
C TYR A 4 12.09 32.56 -43.27
N ILE A 5 13.39 32.25 -43.25
CA ILE A 5 13.93 31.02 -43.83
C ILE A 5 14.16 30.02 -42.71
N ILE A 6 13.47 28.89 -42.75
CA ILE A 6 13.66 27.78 -41.83
C ILE A 6 14.89 27.02 -42.29
N LYS A 7 15.98 27.09 -41.55
CA LYS A 7 17.23 26.38 -41.83
C LYS A 7 17.22 24.93 -41.28
N ASP A 8 16.49 24.71 -40.20
CA ASP A 8 16.34 23.42 -39.53
C ASP A 8 14.84 23.19 -39.29
N ALA A 9 14.24 22.36 -40.12
CA ALA A 9 12.81 22.10 -40.09
C ALA A 9 12.41 21.32 -38.83
N SER A 10 13.21 20.34 -38.37
CA SER A 10 12.94 19.54 -37.19
C SER A 10 12.94 20.39 -35.93
N MET A 11 13.98 21.21 -35.74
CA MET A 11 14.05 22.12 -34.59
C MET A 11 12.93 23.16 -34.62
N TRP A 12 12.52 23.62 -35.82
CA TRP A 12 11.42 24.56 -35.93
C TRP A 12 10.09 23.94 -35.56
N GLU A 13 9.83 22.68 -35.94
CA GLU A 13 8.64 21.91 -35.57
C GLU A 13 8.57 21.71 -34.04
N ASP A 14 9.68 21.29 -33.42
CA ASP A 14 9.77 21.16 -31.95
C ASP A 14 9.52 22.52 -31.28
N TYR A 15 10.10 23.59 -31.78
CA TYR A 15 9.86 24.94 -31.26
C TYR A 15 8.40 25.36 -31.40
N MET A 16 7.74 25.08 -32.53
CA MET A 16 6.32 25.38 -32.72
C MET A 16 5.43 24.59 -31.77
N SER A 17 5.79 23.33 -31.49
CA SER A 17 5.13 22.54 -30.48
C SER A 17 5.24 23.14 -29.07
N LEU A 18 6.40 23.71 -28.72
CA LEU A 18 6.59 24.46 -27.47
C LEU A 18 5.77 25.75 -27.43
N VAL A 19 5.74 26.50 -28.53
CA VAL A 19 4.92 27.75 -28.68
C VAL A 19 3.44 27.42 -28.43
N SER A 20 2.95 26.33 -29.05
CA SER A 20 1.59 25.82 -28.85
C SER A 20 1.34 25.36 -27.41
N TYR A 21 2.26 24.60 -26.79
CA TYR A 21 2.18 24.14 -25.40
C TYR A 21 1.99 25.32 -24.41
N PHE A 22 2.63 26.45 -24.68
CA PHE A 22 2.49 27.68 -23.87
C PHE A 22 1.29 28.55 -24.28
N GLY A 23 0.43 28.10 -25.19
CA GLY A 23 -0.75 28.82 -25.63
C GLY A 23 -0.44 30.16 -26.34
N LYS A 24 0.74 30.25 -26.99
CA LYS A 24 1.11 31.44 -27.72
C LYS A 24 0.38 31.51 -29.06
N ASP A 25 0.07 32.72 -29.52
CA ASP A 25 -0.60 32.92 -30.81
C ASP A 25 0.30 32.51 -31.98
N MET A 26 -0.05 31.38 -32.61
CA MET A 26 0.66 30.80 -33.75
C MET A 26 0.57 31.65 -35.04
N ARG A 27 -0.25 32.71 -35.06
CA ARG A 27 -0.35 33.66 -36.18
C ARG A 27 0.54 34.88 -35.99
N ASN A 28 1.10 35.07 -34.79
CA ASN A 28 1.95 36.20 -34.49
C ASN A 28 3.39 35.90 -34.89
N ALA A 29 3.91 36.69 -35.84
CA ALA A 29 5.27 36.57 -36.36
C ALA A 29 6.36 36.62 -35.27
N HIS A 30 6.12 37.33 -34.17
CA HIS A 30 7.04 37.39 -33.03
C HIS A 30 7.31 35.98 -32.43
N TYR A 31 6.30 35.12 -32.43
CA TYR A 31 6.45 33.73 -31.90
C TYR A 31 6.88 32.75 -32.99
N VAL A 32 6.38 32.88 -34.22
CA VAL A 32 6.65 31.88 -35.27
C VAL A 32 7.93 32.13 -36.06
N CYS A 33 8.48 33.34 -36.00
CA CYS A 33 9.71 33.75 -36.70
C CYS A 33 10.76 34.29 -35.71
N PRO A 34 11.29 33.46 -34.79
CA PRO A 34 12.26 33.94 -33.81
C PRO A 34 13.58 34.34 -34.49
N LYS A 35 14.23 35.42 -34.04
CA LYS A 35 15.53 35.85 -34.56
C LYS A 35 16.61 34.76 -34.44
N ASN A 36 16.61 34.02 -33.36
CA ASN A 36 17.48 32.88 -33.16
C ASN A 36 16.63 31.70 -32.69
N LEU A 37 16.39 30.75 -33.59
CA LEU A 37 15.54 29.59 -33.36
C LEU A 37 16.05 28.74 -32.18
N LYS A 38 17.36 28.40 -32.16
CA LYS A 38 17.95 27.56 -31.11
C LYS A 38 17.79 28.18 -29.72
N THR A 39 18.12 29.47 -29.58
CA THR A 39 17.99 30.17 -28.29
C THR A 39 16.53 30.24 -27.82
N ALA A 40 15.58 30.47 -28.75
CA ALA A 40 14.16 30.53 -28.43
C ALA A 40 13.62 29.17 -28.06
N HIS A 41 13.99 28.11 -28.77
CA HIS A 41 13.67 26.71 -28.47
C HIS A 41 14.19 26.33 -27.10
N ASP A 42 15.49 26.48 -26.84
CA ASP A 42 16.12 26.06 -25.58
C ASP A 42 15.53 26.78 -24.37
N LYS A 43 15.19 28.05 -24.52
CA LYS A 43 14.50 28.82 -23.48
C LYS A 43 13.12 28.24 -23.13
N LEU A 44 12.28 27.99 -24.14
CA LEU A 44 10.96 27.44 -23.92
C LEU A 44 11.02 26.01 -23.39
N LEU A 45 11.94 25.20 -23.91
CA LEU A 45 12.16 23.82 -23.45
C LEU A 45 12.53 23.79 -21.97
N LYS A 46 13.47 24.65 -21.55
CA LYS A 46 13.87 24.76 -20.13
C LYS A 46 12.69 25.16 -19.24
N ILE A 47 11.87 26.12 -19.66
CA ILE A 47 10.68 26.54 -18.90
C ILE A 47 9.68 25.39 -18.80
N LYS A 48 9.45 24.65 -19.90
CA LYS A 48 8.59 23.47 -19.91
C LYS A 48 9.08 22.40 -18.93
N GLN A 49 10.38 22.06 -18.99
CA GLN A 49 10.99 21.06 -18.10
C GLN A 49 10.83 21.41 -16.61
N VAL A 50 11.10 22.68 -16.26
CA VAL A 50 10.94 23.16 -14.87
C VAL A 50 9.47 23.06 -14.43
N ARG A 51 8.53 23.47 -15.30
CA ARG A 51 7.09 23.41 -15.01
C ARG A 51 6.62 21.96 -14.81
N GLU A 52 7.03 21.08 -15.71
CA GLU A 52 6.65 19.65 -15.63
C GLU A 52 7.26 18.95 -14.39
N ALA A 53 8.52 19.25 -14.07
CA ALA A 53 9.16 18.74 -12.86
C ALA A 53 8.42 19.19 -11.59
N LYS A 54 8.02 20.47 -11.52
CA LYS A 54 7.23 21.00 -10.40
C LYS A 54 5.87 20.31 -10.30
N LEU A 55 5.14 20.15 -11.40
CA LEU A 55 3.85 19.48 -11.44
C LEU A 55 3.97 18.00 -11.03
N ARG A 56 5.03 17.32 -11.46
CA ARG A 56 5.31 15.94 -11.04
C ARG A 56 5.52 15.86 -9.53
N GLN A 57 6.38 16.73 -8.98
CA GLN A 57 6.64 16.78 -7.55
C GLN A 57 5.37 17.05 -6.73
N GLU A 58 4.52 17.96 -7.17
CA GLU A 58 3.22 18.26 -6.53
C GLU A 58 2.29 17.03 -6.55
N ARG A 59 2.20 16.32 -7.69
CA ARG A 59 1.42 15.07 -7.81
C ARG A 59 1.93 13.97 -6.87
N ASP A 60 3.24 13.75 -6.85
CA ASP A 60 3.87 12.73 -6.00
C ASP A 60 3.63 13.04 -4.52
N ARG A 61 3.71 14.32 -4.13
CA ARG A 61 3.41 14.79 -2.78
C ARG A 61 1.94 14.56 -2.42
N ALA A 62 1.01 14.93 -3.29
CA ALA A 62 -0.42 14.72 -3.09
C ALA A 62 -0.77 13.22 -2.95
N GLN A 63 -0.18 12.36 -3.80
CA GLN A 63 -0.36 10.92 -3.71
C GLN A 63 0.19 10.35 -2.39
N SER A 64 1.34 10.83 -1.92
CA SER A 64 1.94 10.39 -0.66
C SER A 64 1.06 10.76 0.53
N ILE A 65 0.50 11.97 0.55
CA ILE A 65 -0.44 12.42 1.58
C ILE A 65 -1.69 11.54 1.58
N SER A 66 -2.32 11.35 0.42
CA SER A 66 -3.52 10.52 0.28
C SER A 66 -3.30 9.06 0.73
N LYS A 67 -2.16 8.46 0.35
CA LYS A 67 -1.80 7.11 0.83
C LYS A 67 -1.64 7.05 2.34
N ARG A 68 -1.02 8.07 2.94
CA ARG A 68 -0.84 8.15 4.40
C ARG A 68 -2.19 8.29 5.12
N GLU A 69 -3.06 9.16 4.64
CA GLU A 69 -4.40 9.35 5.21
C GLU A 69 -5.23 8.07 5.14
N LYS A 70 -5.19 7.37 4.00
CA LYS A 70 -5.86 6.08 3.85
C LYS A 70 -5.33 5.05 4.85
N LEU A 71 -4.01 4.95 5.00
CA LEU A 71 -3.40 4.03 5.96
C LEU A 71 -3.82 4.35 7.39
N MET A 72 -3.87 5.63 7.77
CA MET A 72 -4.31 6.06 9.11
C MET A 72 -5.77 5.69 9.38
N LYS A 73 -6.65 5.85 8.39
CA LYS A 73 -8.05 5.40 8.48
C LYS A 73 -8.16 3.88 8.62
N ASP A 74 -7.39 3.14 7.85
CA ASP A 74 -7.35 1.67 7.93
C ASP A 74 -6.89 1.19 9.31
N ILE A 75 -5.86 1.84 9.87
CA ILE A 75 -5.34 1.56 11.22
C ILE A 75 -6.42 1.85 12.27
N ALA A 76 -7.03 3.03 12.22
CA ALA A 76 -8.09 3.39 13.17
C ALA A 76 -9.27 2.40 13.11
N GLY A 77 -9.74 2.07 11.91
CA GLY A 77 -10.80 1.08 11.73
C GLY A 77 -10.42 -0.33 12.19
N PHE A 78 -9.14 -0.71 12.11
CA PHE A 78 -8.66 -1.97 12.68
C PHE A 78 -8.80 -1.97 14.20
N TYR A 79 -8.31 -0.93 14.88
CA TYR A 79 -8.42 -0.83 16.34
C TYR A 79 -9.88 -0.84 16.81
N GLU A 80 -10.74 -0.02 16.21
CA GLU A 80 -12.16 0.03 16.54
C GLU A 80 -12.85 -1.34 16.49
N ARG A 81 -12.52 -2.17 15.49
CA ARG A 81 -13.12 -3.50 15.32
C ARG A 81 -12.50 -4.57 16.19
N MET A 82 -11.18 -4.51 16.42
CA MET A 82 -10.39 -5.63 16.93
C MET A 82 -9.90 -5.46 18.37
N GLU A 83 -9.96 -4.24 18.93
CA GLU A 83 -9.47 -4.00 20.31
C GLU A 83 -10.15 -4.88 21.36
N LYS A 84 -11.41 -5.27 21.15
CA LYS A 84 -12.13 -6.20 22.01
C LYS A 84 -11.47 -7.59 22.12
N PHE A 85 -10.69 -7.99 21.13
CA PHE A 85 -9.96 -9.26 21.16
C PHE A 85 -8.56 -9.12 21.78
N PHE A 86 -8.08 -7.91 22.02
CA PHE A 86 -6.75 -7.70 22.57
C PHE A 86 -6.63 -8.33 23.96
N GLY A 87 -5.46 -8.88 24.26
CA GLY A 87 -5.22 -9.64 25.46
C GLY A 87 -5.78 -11.06 25.45
N LEU A 88 -6.51 -11.48 24.40
CA LEU A 88 -6.93 -12.87 24.27
C LEU A 88 -5.70 -13.78 24.23
N ARG A 89 -5.69 -14.79 25.05
CA ARG A 89 -4.63 -15.80 25.13
C ARG A 89 -5.25 -17.18 25.24
N ILE A 90 -4.85 -18.03 24.32
CA ILE A 90 -5.18 -19.46 24.32
C ILE A 90 -3.85 -20.18 24.45
N GLU A 91 -3.73 -21.07 25.43
CA GLU A 91 -2.49 -21.81 25.66
C GLU A 91 -2.75 -23.22 26.13
N GLU A 92 -1.92 -24.13 25.71
CA GLU A 92 -1.87 -25.52 26.14
C GLU A 92 -0.45 -26.04 25.90
N GLU A 93 0.15 -26.67 26.93
CA GLU A 93 1.54 -27.10 26.86
C GLU A 93 2.51 -26.00 26.43
N ASP A 94 3.26 -26.21 25.33
CA ASP A 94 4.25 -25.28 24.83
C ASP A 94 3.70 -24.32 23.74
N ILE A 95 2.40 -24.32 23.46
CA ILE A 95 1.77 -23.51 22.42
C ILE A 95 1.00 -22.35 23.04
N ILE A 96 1.32 -21.14 22.59
CA ILE A 96 0.64 -19.89 22.96
C ILE A 96 0.07 -19.25 21.69
N ILE A 97 -1.24 -19.01 21.68
CA ILE A 97 -1.96 -18.42 20.55
C ILE A 97 -2.53 -17.07 21.00
N ARG A 98 -2.23 -16.01 20.24
CA ARG A 98 -2.72 -14.65 20.50
C ARG A 98 -3.16 -13.96 19.22
N PRO A 99 -4.10 -13.02 19.27
CA PRO A 99 -4.43 -12.17 18.12
C PRO A 99 -3.25 -11.27 17.75
N LEU A 100 -3.20 -10.86 16.49
CA LEU A 100 -2.36 -9.75 16.09
C LEU A 100 -3.05 -8.45 16.48
N GLU A 101 -2.44 -7.68 17.38
CA GLU A 101 -3.04 -6.52 18.05
C GLU A 101 -2.67 -5.18 17.41
N SER A 102 -1.85 -5.18 16.36
CA SER A 102 -1.49 -3.97 15.63
C SER A 102 -1.15 -4.26 14.17
N VAL A 103 -1.36 -3.26 13.31
CA VAL A 103 -0.97 -3.36 11.89
C VAL A 103 0.53 -3.63 11.72
N THR A 104 1.35 -3.14 12.66
CA THR A 104 2.79 -3.46 12.71
C THR A 104 3.03 -4.96 12.96
N GLN A 105 2.23 -5.59 13.81
CA GLN A 105 2.33 -7.04 14.02
C GLN A 105 1.96 -7.84 12.76
N PHE A 106 0.97 -7.39 11.97
CA PHE A 106 0.67 -8.01 10.67
C PHE A 106 1.87 -7.93 9.70
N TYR A 107 2.55 -6.77 9.67
CA TYR A 107 3.77 -6.62 8.87
C TYR A 107 4.89 -7.57 9.33
N GLN A 108 5.13 -7.64 10.65
CA GLN A 108 6.15 -8.52 11.24
C GLN A 108 5.81 -10.00 11.03
N GLU A 109 4.53 -10.38 11.20
CA GLU A 109 4.06 -11.74 10.95
C GLU A 109 4.30 -12.14 9.50
N GLY A 110 3.86 -11.31 8.54
CA GLY A 110 4.07 -11.55 7.12
C GLY A 110 5.54 -11.65 6.73
N LYS A 111 6.39 -10.82 7.35
CA LYS A 111 7.84 -10.83 7.09
C LYS A 111 8.51 -12.10 7.62
N VAL A 112 8.19 -12.53 8.84
CA VAL A 112 8.84 -13.69 9.48
C VAL A 112 8.30 -15.00 8.94
N MET A 113 6.99 -15.09 8.69
CA MET A 113 6.34 -16.30 8.20
C MET A 113 6.30 -16.41 6.69
N HIS A 114 6.79 -15.39 5.97
CA HIS A 114 6.71 -15.28 4.50
C HIS A 114 5.28 -15.41 3.97
N HIS A 115 4.35 -14.76 4.66
CA HIS A 115 2.93 -14.69 4.29
C HIS A 115 2.55 -13.31 3.77
N CYS A 116 1.56 -13.26 2.87
CA CYS A 116 1.01 -12.00 2.37
C CYS A 116 -0.08 -11.39 3.28
N VAL A 117 -0.08 -11.70 4.59
CA VAL A 117 -1.11 -11.28 5.54
C VAL A 117 -1.21 -9.75 5.67
N TYR A 118 -0.09 -9.04 5.61
CA TYR A 118 -0.06 -7.58 5.59
C TYR A 118 -0.39 -7.03 4.20
N GLN A 119 0.29 -7.53 3.15
CA GLN A 119 0.14 -7.06 1.77
C GLN A 119 -1.29 -7.23 1.25
N ASN A 120 -1.95 -8.33 1.59
CA ASN A 120 -3.33 -8.62 1.23
C ASN A 120 -4.35 -7.91 2.14
N GLY A 121 -3.88 -7.08 3.07
CA GLY A 121 -4.71 -6.21 3.88
C GLY A 121 -5.70 -6.93 4.81
N TYR A 122 -5.32 -8.06 5.39
CA TYR A 122 -6.18 -8.81 6.31
C TYR A 122 -6.68 -7.97 7.48
N TYR A 123 -5.88 -7.03 7.97
CA TYR A 123 -6.28 -6.08 9.03
C TYR A 123 -7.45 -5.14 8.63
N ARG A 124 -7.82 -5.08 7.35
CA ARG A 124 -8.96 -4.28 6.85
C ARG A 124 -10.26 -5.06 6.82
N ARG A 125 -10.21 -6.38 6.90
CA ARG A 125 -11.37 -7.27 6.76
C ARG A 125 -12.12 -7.36 8.09
N PRO A 126 -13.39 -6.92 8.16
CA PRO A 126 -14.13 -6.88 9.41
C PRO A 126 -14.45 -8.27 9.96
N GLU A 127 -14.58 -9.26 9.08
CA GLU A 127 -14.93 -10.65 9.44
C GLU A 127 -13.72 -11.52 9.77
N CYS A 128 -12.50 -10.97 9.75
CA CYS A 128 -11.27 -11.74 9.81
C CYS A 128 -10.49 -11.44 11.10
N LEU A 129 -10.35 -12.44 11.96
CA LEU A 129 -9.46 -12.41 13.13
C LEU A 129 -8.21 -13.22 12.81
N ILE A 130 -7.04 -12.57 12.86
CA ILE A 130 -5.75 -13.25 12.67
C ILE A 130 -5.11 -13.51 14.02
N LEU A 131 -4.78 -14.78 14.26
CA LEU A 131 -4.06 -15.26 15.43
C LEU A 131 -2.66 -15.71 15.01
N SER A 132 -1.70 -15.54 15.90
CA SER A 132 -0.32 -16.08 15.77
C SER A 132 -0.10 -17.13 16.87
N ALA A 133 0.20 -18.37 16.45
CA ALA A 133 0.65 -19.43 17.33
C ALA A 133 2.17 -19.38 17.46
N LYS A 134 2.65 -19.43 18.70
CA LYS A 134 4.08 -19.41 19.04
C LYS A 134 4.37 -20.48 20.08
N ASP A 135 5.62 -20.93 20.12
CA ASP A 135 6.12 -21.70 21.25
C ASP A 135 6.46 -20.82 22.46
N THR A 136 6.83 -21.43 23.56
CA THR A 136 7.24 -20.74 24.80
C THR A 136 8.50 -19.91 24.62
N ALA A 137 9.36 -20.20 23.63
CA ALA A 137 10.53 -19.41 23.26
C ALA A 137 10.18 -18.20 22.38
N GLY A 138 8.90 -18.08 21.94
CA GLY A 138 8.41 -17.00 21.09
C GLY A 138 8.61 -17.21 19.59
N LYS A 139 9.07 -18.40 19.16
CA LYS A 139 9.17 -18.77 17.74
C LYS A 139 7.75 -18.95 17.18
N ARG A 140 7.50 -18.35 16.03
CA ARG A 140 6.21 -18.50 15.33
C ARG A 140 6.08 -19.89 14.72
N LEU A 141 4.95 -20.50 14.97
CA LEU A 141 4.58 -21.85 14.49
C LEU A 141 3.62 -21.74 13.30
N GLU A 142 2.48 -21.09 13.51
CA GLU A 142 1.46 -20.88 12.47
C GLU A 142 0.74 -19.53 12.63
N THR A 143 0.26 -19.01 11.49
CA THR A 143 -0.69 -17.91 11.42
C THR A 143 -2.05 -18.46 11.08
N ILE A 144 -3.06 -18.15 11.93
CA ILE A 144 -4.40 -18.72 11.85
C ILE A 144 -5.39 -17.61 11.48
N GLU A 145 -6.25 -17.88 10.50
CA GLU A 145 -7.37 -17.02 10.14
C GLU A 145 -8.67 -17.62 10.67
N VAL A 146 -9.39 -16.88 11.49
CA VAL A 146 -10.72 -17.24 12.01
C VAL A 146 -11.74 -16.29 11.40
N ASN A 147 -12.79 -16.84 10.80
CA ASN A 147 -13.94 -16.06 10.33
C ASN A 147 -14.84 -15.73 11.52
N LEU A 148 -15.03 -14.44 11.80
CA LEU A 148 -15.84 -13.99 12.95
C LEU A 148 -17.34 -14.20 12.77
N ASN A 149 -17.85 -14.33 11.53
CA ASN A 149 -19.26 -14.58 11.29
C ASN A 149 -19.65 -16.03 11.56
N THR A 150 -18.79 -16.99 11.17
CA THR A 150 -19.04 -18.42 11.31
C THR A 150 -18.31 -19.04 12.50
N LEU A 151 -17.26 -18.39 12.99
CA LEU A 151 -16.32 -18.89 13.99
C LEU A 151 -15.52 -20.12 13.52
N ASP A 152 -15.40 -20.30 12.19
CA ASP A 152 -14.59 -21.35 11.60
C ASP A 152 -13.16 -20.88 11.36
N ILE A 153 -12.23 -21.83 11.44
CA ILE A 153 -10.85 -21.63 10.99
C ILE A 153 -10.85 -21.72 9.48
N VAL A 154 -10.59 -20.58 8.80
CA VAL A 154 -10.49 -20.52 7.34
C VAL A 154 -9.18 -21.14 6.86
N GLN A 155 -8.09 -20.86 7.56
CA GLN A 155 -6.78 -21.42 7.29
C GLN A 155 -5.87 -21.33 8.52
N SER A 156 -4.91 -22.24 8.60
CA SER A 156 -3.78 -22.20 9.53
C SER A 156 -2.53 -22.61 8.76
N ARG A 157 -1.53 -21.72 8.72
CA ARG A 157 -0.36 -21.85 7.85
C ARG A 157 0.92 -21.53 8.58
N SER A 158 1.92 -22.40 8.39
CA SER A 158 3.28 -22.24 8.83
C SER A 158 4.10 -21.43 7.83
N PHE A 159 5.43 -21.32 8.05
CA PHE A 159 6.36 -20.66 7.18
C PHE A 159 6.16 -21.01 5.69
N CYS A 160 6.19 -19.98 4.81
CA CYS A 160 5.95 -20.13 3.37
C CYS A 160 4.63 -20.83 3.02
N ASN A 161 3.56 -20.61 3.77
CA ASN A 161 2.25 -21.25 3.62
C ASN A 161 2.29 -22.78 3.77
N GLY A 162 3.30 -23.31 4.43
CA GLY A 162 3.40 -24.74 4.76
C GLY A 162 2.45 -25.15 5.90
N VAL A 163 2.68 -26.36 6.38
CA VAL A 163 2.01 -26.96 7.54
C VAL A 163 3.09 -27.31 8.57
N SER A 164 2.90 -26.93 9.83
CA SER A 164 3.82 -27.28 10.91
C SER A 164 3.53 -28.68 11.48
N GLU A 165 4.48 -29.25 12.18
CA GLU A 165 4.28 -30.46 12.96
C GLU A 165 3.22 -30.29 14.08
N TYR A 166 2.96 -29.05 14.49
CA TYR A 166 1.96 -28.67 15.51
C TYR A 166 0.58 -28.35 14.93
N HIS A 167 0.36 -28.50 13.63
CA HIS A 167 -0.85 -28.05 12.95
C HIS A 167 -2.14 -28.58 13.59
N ASP A 168 -2.25 -29.88 13.73
CA ASP A 168 -3.46 -30.52 14.28
C ASP A 168 -3.73 -30.10 15.73
N GLN A 169 -2.65 -29.95 16.52
CA GLN A 169 -2.72 -29.47 17.89
C GLN A 169 -3.20 -28.01 17.94
N ILE A 170 -2.65 -27.14 17.11
CA ILE A 170 -3.05 -25.72 17.02
C ILE A 170 -4.52 -25.59 16.62
N VAL A 171 -4.93 -26.30 15.55
CA VAL A 171 -6.32 -26.26 15.06
C VAL A 171 -7.29 -26.76 16.11
N LYS A 172 -6.97 -27.89 16.79
CA LYS A 172 -7.77 -28.44 17.87
C LYS A 172 -7.87 -27.50 19.06
N LEU A 173 -6.77 -26.87 19.43
CA LEU A 173 -6.69 -25.91 20.53
C LEU A 173 -7.55 -24.67 20.28
N VAL A 174 -7.50 -24.07 19.06
CA VAL A 174 -8.37 -22.95 18.68
C VAL A 174 -9.84 -23.36 18.71
N LYS A 175 -10.20 -24.52 18.13
CA LYS A 175 -11.59 -25.04 18.14
C LYS A 175 -12.12 -25.26 19.54
N LYS A 176 -11.33 -25.87 20.43
CA LYS A 176 -11.67 -26.10 21.84
C LYS A 176 -11.98 -24.80 22.59
N ASN A 177 -11.27 -23.71 22.21
CA ASN A 177 -11.36 -22.41 22.87
C ASN A 177 -12.15 -21.37 22.08
N ILE A 178 -12.87 -21.73 21.02
CA ILE A 178 -13.60 -20.81 20.15
C ILE A 178 -14.63 -19.96 20.91
N ASN A 179 -15.14 -20.47 22.03
CA ASN A 179 -16.07 -19.75 22.91
C ASN A 179 -15.41 -18.52 23.58
N LEU A 180 -14.09 -18.48 23.74
CA LEU A 180 -13.39 -17.28 24.23
C LEU A 180 -13.50 -16.15 23.22
N ILE A 181 -13.34 -16.46 21.93
CA ILE A 181 -13.53 -15.50 20.83
C ILE A 181 -14.99 -15.03 20.80
N ARG A 182 -15.95 -15.97 20.85
CA ARG A 182 -17.39 -15.65 20.86
C ARG A 182 -17.76 -14.70 22.00
N ARG A 183 -17.28 -14.92 23.20
CA ARG A 183 -17.54 -14.06 24.37
C ARG A 183 -17.03 -12.62 24.16
N LYS A 184 -15.85 -12.47 23.53
CA LYS A 184 -15.27 -11.16 23.20
C LYS A 184 -16.06 -10.40 22.12
N MET A 185 -16.88 -11.09 21.32
CA MET A 185 -17.74 -10.45 20.32
C MET A 185 -18.99 -9.80 20.93
N ILE A 186 -19.44 -10.32 22.07
CA ILE A 186 -20.69 -9.92 22.74
C ILE A 186 -20.42 -8.88 23.85
N ALA A 187 -19.21 -8.85 24.37
CA ALA A 187 -18.80 -7.87 25.38
C ALA A 187 -18.57 -6.49 24.77
#